data_5e6b3091b4bc068908ddbceff6af59fd
#
_entry.id   5e6b3091b4bc068908ddbceff6af59fd
#
_cell.length_a   1.000
_cell.length_b   1.000
_cell.length_c   1.000
_cell.angle_alpha   90.00
_cell.angle_beta   90.00
_cell.angle_gamma   90.00
#
_symmetry.space_group_name_H-M   'P 1'
#
loop_
_entity.id
_entity.type
_entity.pdbx_description
1 polymer ?
#
loop_
_entity_poly.entity_id
_entity_poly.type
_entity_poly.pdbx_seq_one_letter_code
_entity_poly.pdbx_strand_id
1 'polypeptide(L)'
;EPPRDYLSVKKSKKGPLKQVVPDYKKLKNDYTLLWDMKSNEGYINVVSIMQKYFDQAISGNWSYNPEHFEDNQVPLSQMAQDLLTTYKLGWKTSYYQNTYDAKKDIDEPSHPIGFVDNVPEEDKPNEEGENCDSCTI
;
A
#
# COMPACT_ATOMS: atom_id res chain seq x y z
N GLU A 1 6.15 0.06 -3.13
CA GLU A 1 5.66 0.39 -1.78
C GLU A 1 6.13 -0.66 -0.78
N PRO A 2 6.48 -0.28 0.45
CA PRO A 2 6.63 -1.25 1.54
C PRO A 2 5.32 -2.01 1.78
N PRO A 3 5.38 -3.26 2.23
CA PRO A 3 4.18 -4.03 2.53
C PRO A 3 3.42 -3.38 3.71
N ARG A 4 2.10 -3.37 3.64
CA ARG A 4 1.25 -2.86 4.73
C ARG A 4 1.25 -3.80 5.93
N ASP A 5 1.31 -5.09 5.63
CA ASP A 5 1.31 -6.17 6.62
C ASP A 5 2.17 -7.34 6.10
N TYR A 6 2.60 -8.23 6.99
CA TYR A 6 3.36 -9.43 6.64
C TYR A 6 2.56 -10.44 5.81
N LEU A 7 1.25 -10.46 6.00
CA LEU A 7 0.30 -11.26 5.23
C LEU A 7 -0.87 -10.37 4.82
N SER A 8 -1.06 -10.18 3.54
CA SER A 8 -2.23 -9.47 2.99
C SER A 8 -3.02 -10.37 2.05
N VAL A 9 -4.31 -10.06 1.92
CA VAL A 9 -5.21 -10.76 1.00
C VAL A 9 -5.75 -9.77 -0.01
N LYS A 10 -5.46 -10.02 -1.29
CA LYS A 10 -5.98 -9.21 -2.38
C LYS A 10 -7.19 -9.93 -2.99
N LYS A 11 -8.33 -9.27 -3.04
CA LYS A 11 -9.49 -9.77 -3.77
C LYS A 11 -9.18 -9.77 -5.27
N SER A 12 -9.44 -10.88 -5.94
CA SER A 12 -9.31 -10.99 -7.40
C SER A 12 -10.55 -11.67 -7.97
N LYS A 13 -10.77 -11.53 -9.29
CA LYS A 13 -11.86 -12.21 -10.00
C LYS A 13 -11.83 -13.74 -9.87
N LYS A 14 -10.67 -14.31 -9.56
CA LYS A 14 -10.46 -15.76 -9.37
C LYS A 14 -10.45 -16.19 -7.88
N GLY A 15 -10.87 -15.29 -6.98
CA GLY A 15 -10.86 -15.54 -5.54
C GLY A 15 -9.76 -14.79 -4.79
N PRO A 16 -9.65 -15.00 -3.47
CA PRO A 16 -8.68 -14.31 -2.64
C PRO A 16 -7.25 -14.78 -2.94
N LEU A 17 -6.36 -13.83 -3.21
CA LEU A 17 -4.94 -14.08 -3.41
C LEU A 17 -4.16 -13.66 -2.16
N LYS A 18 -3.56 -14.62 -1.49
CA LYS A 18 -2.68 -14.36 -0.34
C LYS A 18 -1.33 -13.84 -0.84
N GLN A 19 -0.89 -12.73 -0.29
CA GLN A 19 0.44 -12.15 -0.50
C GLN A 19 1.19 -12.18 0.82
N VAL A 20 2.34 -12.83 0.82
CA VAL A 20 3.19 -12.99 2.00
C VAL A 20 4.53 -12.34 1.72
N VAL A 21 5.04 -11.60 2.69
CA VAL A 21 6.39 -11.06 2.64
C VAL A 21 7.40 -12.21 2.59
N PRO A 22 8.41 -12.18 1.70
CA PRO A 22 9.40 -13.25 1.57
C PRO A 22 10.10 -13.53 2.91
N ASP A 23 10.33 -14.81 3.19
CA ASP A 23 11.00 -15.30 4.40
C ASP A 23 10.45 -14.71 5.72
N TYR A 24 9.17 -14.38 5.75
CA TYR A 24 8.48 -13.73 6.86
C TYR A 24 8.86 -14.27 8.24
N LYS A 25 8.91 -15.61 8.40
CA LYS A 25 9.23 -16.22 9.70
C LYS A 25 10.64 -15.92 10.21
N LYS A 26 11.58 -15.73 9.29
CA LYS A 26 13.00 -15.49 9.61
C LYS A 26 13.32 -14.01 9.71
N LEU A 27 12.74 -13.20 8.81
CA LEU A 27 13.12 -11.81 8.57
C LEU A 27 12.08 -10.81 9.09
N LYS A 28 11.13 -11.25 9.90
CA LYS A 28 10.06 -10.39 10.42
C LYS A 28 10.59 -9.09 11.05
N ASN A 29 11.69 -9.17 11.80
CA ASN A 29 12.25 -8.03 12.50
C ASN A 29 13.13 -7.13 11.60
N ASP A 30 13.47 -7.60 10.40
CA ASP A 30 14.29 -6.86 9.43
C ASP A 30 13.44 -6.08 8.44
N TYR A 31 12.12 -6.31 8.41
CA TYR A 31 11.19 -5.56 7.58
C TYR A 31 10.67 -4.32 8.28
N THR A 32 10.61 -3.21 7.55
CA THR A 32 9.84 -2.04 7.94
C THR A 32 8.53 -2.06 7.19
N LEU A 33 7.42 -2.17 7.89
CA LEU A 33 6.10 -2.10 7.29
C LEU A 33 5.73 -0.66 6.94
N LEU A 34 4.73 -0.50 6.06
CA LEU A 34 4.31 0.80 5.56
C LEU A 34 3.97 1.80 6.68
N TRP A 35 3.22 1.33 7.69
CA TRP A 35 2.77 2.17 8.79
C TRP A 35 3.80 2.35 9.92
N ASP A 36 4.91 1.60 9.88
CA ASP A 36 6.04 1.75 10.78
C ASP A 36 7.08 2.76 10.26
N MET A 37 6.95 3.18 8.99
CA MET A 37 7.81 4.21 8.41
C MET A 37 7.58 5.55 9.09
N LYS A 38 8.64 6.13 9.65
CA LYS A 38 8.61 7.46 10.26
C LYS A 38 8.70 8.59 9.23
N SER A 39 9.12 8.31 8.01
CA SER A 39 9.34 9.28 6.94
C SER A 39 9.25 8.59 5.58
N ASN A 40 8.82 9.31 4.56
CA ASN A 40 8.83 8.84 3.17
C ASN A 40 10.22 8.98 2.51
N GLU A 41 11.20 9.55 3.17
CA GLU A 41 12.51 9.88 2.57
C GLU A 41 13.19 8.66 1.95
N GLY A 42 13.25 7.54 2.66
CA GLY A 42 13.85 6.31 2.15
C GLY A 42 13.15 5.79 0.89
N TYR A 43 11.82 5.82 0.89
CA TYR A 43 11.02 5.44 -0.27
C TYR A 43 11.21 6.39 -1.45
N ILE A 44 11.17 7.70 -1.22
CA ILE A 44 11.43 8.74 -2.24
C ILE A 44 12.82 8.54 -2.87
N ASN A 45 13.83 8.28 -2.07
CA ASN A 45 15.20 8.05 -2.55
C ASN A 45 15.27 6.84 -3.49
N VAL A 46 14.69 5.71 -3.09
CA VAL A 46 14.70 4.48 -3.91
C VAL A 46 13.96 4.71 -5.22
N VAL A 47 12.74 5.24 -5.17
CA VAL A 47 11.93 5.47 -6.38
C VAL A 47 12.59 6.49 -7.31
N SER A 48 13.21 7.53 -6.76
CA SER A 48 13.92 8.55 -7.55
C SER A 48 15.14 7.98 -8.26
N ILE A 49 15.87 7.05 -7.63
CA ILE A 49 16.97 6.34 -8.30
C ILE A 49 16.43 5.48 -9.44
N MET A 50 15.37 4.73 -9.20
CA MET A 50 14.72 3.91 -10.23
C MET A 50 14.21 4.78 -11.39
N GLN A 51 13.62 5.95 -11.11
CA GLN A 51 13.08 6.86 -12.11
C GLN A 51 14.13 7.32 -13.15
N LYS A 52 15.40 7.35 -12.78
CA LYS A 52 16.48 7.72 -13.71
C LYS A 52 16.66 6.73 -14.87
N TYR A 53 16.16 5.52 -14.70
CA TYR A 53 16.30 4.44 -15.67
C TYR A 53 15.00 4.15 -16.43
N PHE A 54 13.94 4.91 -16.16
CA PHE A 54 12.66 4.77 -16.83
C PHE A 54 12.20 6.09 -17.44
N ASP A 55 11.84 6.03 -18.73
CA ASP A 55 11.31 7.20 -19.45
C ASP A 55 9.93 7.59 -18.94
N GLN A 56 9.08 6.61 -18.67
CA GLN A 56 7.76 6.85 -18.08
C GLN A 56 7.85 7.18 -16.60
N ALA A 57 6.88 7.96 -16.14
CA ALA A 57 6.77 8.29 -14.73
C ALA A 57 6.42 7.04 -13.91
N ILE A 58 7.18 6.82 -12.84
CA ILE A 58 6.85 5.81 -11.84
C ILE A 58 5.82 6.42 -10.90
N SER A 59 4.58 5.92 -10.94
CA SER A 59 3.55 6.33 -9.99
C SER A 59 3.81 5.70 -8.62
N GLY A 60 3.97 6.53 -7.62
CA GLY A 60 4.17 6.04 -6.25
C GLY A 60 3.32 6.82 -5.25
N ASN A 61 3.12 6.26 -4.09
CA ASN A 61 2.26 6.81 -3.07
C ASN A 61 3.09 7.23 -1.86
N TRP A 62 2.76 8.38 -1.28
CA TRP A 62 3.23 8.74 0.03
C TRP A 62 2.34 8.13 1.09
N SER A 63 2.92 7.79 2.23
CA SER A 63 2.19 7.19 3.34
C SER A 63 2.59 7.85 4.65
N TYR A 64 1.59 8.25 5.41
CA TYR A 64 1.76 8.92 6.70
C TYR A 64 0.99 8.17 7.78
N ASN A 65 1.67 7.88 8.88
CA ASN A 65 1.03 7.46 10.11
C ASN A 65 0.98 8.65 11.07
N PRO A 66 -0.22 9.22 11.32
CA PRO A 66 -0.38 10.36 12.24
C PRO A 66 0.15 10.10 13.65
N GLU A 67 0.13 8.83 14.11
CA GLU A 67 0.62 8.46 15.45
C GLU A 67 2.12 8.71 15.66
N HIS A 68 2.87 8.94 14.58
CA HIS A 68 4.29 9.30 14.66
C HIS A 68 4.55 10.80 14.91
N PHE A 69 3.50 11.61 14.95
CA PHE A 69 3.57 13.06 15.09
C PHE A 69 2.83 13.55 16.34
N GLU A 70 3.18 14.76 16.80
CA GLU A 70 2.47 15.40 17.90
C GLU A 70 0.99 15.61 17.54
N ASP A 71 0.11 15.46 18.52
CA ASP A 71 -1.34 15.57 18.40
C ASP A 71 -1.96 14.63 17.35
N ASN A 72 -1.26 13.57 16.94
CA ASN A 72 -1.67 12.67 15.87
C ASN A 72 -2.03 13.42 14.57
N GLN A 73 -1.28 14.47 14.27
CA GLN A 73 -1.45 15.28 13.07
C GLN A 73 -0.18 15.34 12.25
N VAL A 74 -0.29 15.03 10.97
CA VAL A 74 0.85 15.16 10.05
C VAL A 74 1.11 16.63 9.75
N PRO A 75 2.29 17.19 10.09
CA PRO A 75 2.59 18.58 9.82
C PRO A 75 2.63 18.89 8.32
N LEU A 76 2.03 20.00 7.90
CA LEU A 76 2.10 20.45 6.51
C LEU A 76 3.54 20.66 6.03
N SER A 77 4.43 21.06 6.94
CA SER A 77 5.86 21.20 6.66
C SER A 77 6.50 19.88 6.23
N GLN A 78 6.10 18.74 6.83
CA GLN A 78 6.58 17.43 6.42
C GLN A 78 6.13 17.07 5.01
N MET A 79 4.86 17.32 4.67
CA MET A 79 4.34 17.09 3.33
C MET A 79 5.03 17.96 2.30
N ALA A 80 5.27 19.23 2.62
CA ALA A 80 5.99 20.14 1.76
C ALA A 80 7.45 19.71 1.55
N GLN A 81 8.11 19.23 2.61
CA GLN A 81 9.47 18.70 2.53
C GLN A 81 9.55 17.46 1.62
N ASP A 82 8.60 16.53 1.75
CA ASP A 82 8.53 15.33 0.91
C ASP A 82 8.32 15.71 -0.56
N LEU A 83 7.44 16.67 -0.83
CA LEU A 83 7.21 17.19 -2.19
C LEU A 83 8.47 17.82 -2.79
N LEU A 84 9.14 18.68 -2.03
CA LEU A 84 10.37 19.33 -2.47
C LEU A 84 11.50 18.32 -2.71
N THR A 85 11.60 17.31 -1.87
CA THR A 85 12.59 16.24 -2.01
C THR A 85 12.30 15.40 -3.26
N THR A 86 11.04 15.04 -3.48
CA THR A 86 10.57 14.35 -4.68
C THR A 86 10.95 15.10 -5.95
N TYR A 87 10.67 16.41 -5.97
CA TYR A 87 11.01 17.27 -7.09
C TYR A 87 12.53 17.36 -7.32
N LYS A 88 13.32 17.63 -6.27
CA LYS A 88 14.78 17.76 -6.35
C LYS A 88 15.46 16.48 -6.86
N LEU A 89 14.95 15.33 -6.47
CA LEU A 89 15.52 14.03 -6.86
C LEU A 89 15.03 13.53 -8.23
N GLY A 90 14.06 14.23 -8.84
CA GLY A 90 13.58 13.94 -10.20
C GLY A 90 12.59 12.77 -10.29
N TRP A 91 11.94 12.41 -9.20
CA TRP A 91 10.78 11.50 -9.29
C TRP A 91 9.60 12.25 -9.88
N LYS A 92 9.00 11.72 -10.95
CA LYS A 92 8.08 12.46 -11.82
C LYS A 92 6.64 12.51 -11.33
N THR A 93 6.17 11.49 -10.58
CA THR A 93 4.74 11.37 -10.23
C THR A 93 4.53 10.79 -8.85
N SER A 94 4.15 11.64 -7.88
CA SER A 94 3.44 11.19 -6.67
C SER A 94 1.95 11.06 -7.02
N TYR A 95 1.33 9.93 -6.66
CA TYR A 95 -0.02 9.60 -7.10
C TYR A 95 -1.06 9.71 -5.98
N TYR A 96 -0.97 8.86 -4.97
CA TYR A 96 -1.84 8.92 -3.81
C TYR A 96 -1.08 9.33 -2.55
N GLN A 97 -1.80 9.96 -1.64
CA GLN A 97 -1.39 10.12 -0.26
C GLN A 97 -2.25 9.19 0.59
N ASN A 98 -1.61 8.23 1.24
CA ASN A 98 -2.25 7.32 2.18
C ASN A 98 -2.03 7.83 3.60
N THR A 99 -3.08 7.81 4.41
CA THR A 99 -3.00 8.13 5.83
C THR A 99 -3.51 6.94 6.63
N TYR A 100 -2.76 6.53 7.64
CA TYR A 100 -3.17 5.48 8.55
C TYR A 100 -4.40 5.92 9.35
N ASP A 101 -5.38 5.03 9.47
CA ASP A 101 -6.59 5.23 10.26
C ASP A 101 -6.80 4.02 11.16
N ALA A 102 -6.35 4.13 12.39
CA ALA A 102 -6.47 3.06 13.40
C ALA A 102 -7.92 2.62 13.66
N LYS A 103 -8.91 3.48 13.39
CA LYS A 103 -10.32 3.14 13.58
C LYS A 103 -10.85 2.18 12.52
N LYS A 104 -10.35 2.28 11.29
CA LYS A 104 -10.72 1.36 10.20
C LYS A 104 -10.11 -0.02 10.37
N ASP A 105 -8.90 -0.09 10.93
CA ASP A 105 -8.22 -1.36 11.17
C ASP A 105 -8.86 -2.18 12.30
N ILE A 106 -9.68 -1.53 13.16
CA ILE A 106 -10.45 -2.21 14.21
C ILE A 106 -11.75 -2.80 13.65
N ASP A 107 -12.34 -2.17 12.63
CA ASP A 107 -13.60 -2.60 11.99
C ASP A 107 -13.36 -3.65 10.88
N GLU A 108 -12.18 -3.69 10.29
CA GLU A 108 -11.75 -4.84 9.50
C GLU A 108 -11.00 -5.80 10.43
N PRO A 109 -11.61 -6.94 10.83
CA PRO A 109 -10.90 -7.88 11.67
C PRO A 109 -9.62 -8.28 10.95
N SER A 110 -8.48 -7.90 11.51
CA SER A 110 -7.21 -8.52 11.19
C SER A 110 -7.43 -10.01 11.39
N HIS A 111 -7.69 -10.73 10.30
CA HIS A 111 -8.04 -12.15 10.39
C HIS A 111 -6.94 -12.83 11.18
N PRO A 112 -7.26 -13.36 12.36
CA PRO A 112 -6.31 -14.21 13.05
C PRO A 112 -5.92 -15.30 12.05
N ILE A 113 -4.67 -15.70 12.09
CA ILE A 113 -4.13 -16.83 11.33
C ILE A 113 -4.87 -18.09 11.80
N GLY A 114 -6.09 -18.22 11.36
CA GLY A 114 -6.97 -19.35 11.57
C GLY A 114 -7.58 -19.71 10.24
N PHE A 115 -7.40 -20.91 9.81
CA PHE A 115 -8.04 -21.50 8.64
C PHE A 115 -9.52 -21.09 8.60
N VAL A 116 -9.90 -20.28 7.62
CA VAL A 116 -11.31 -20.03 7.34
C VAL A 116 -11.74 -21.04 6.28
N ASP A 117 -12.14 -22.21 6.75
CA ASP A 117 -12.77 -23.24 5.88
C ASP A 117 -14.25 -22.96 5.62
N ASN A 118 -14.76 -21.77 5.98
CA ASN A 118 -16.16 -21.44 5.75
C ASN A 118 -16.29 -20.07 5.08
N VAL A 119 -16.27 -20.03 3.77
CA VAL A 119 -16.85 -18.94 2.98
C VAL A 119 -18.36 -19.22 2.90
N PRO A 120 -19.25 -18.36 3.41
CA PRO A 120 -20.68 -18.53 3.20
C PRO A 120 -21.01 -18.57 1.71
N GLU A 121 -21.86 -19.51 1.29
CA GLU A 121 -22.27 -19.72 -0.11
C GLU A 121 -23.12 -18.57 -0.71
N GLU A 122 -23.34 -17.46 -0.01
CA GLU A 122 -24.26 -16.41 -0.43
C GLU A 122 -23.67 -15.34 -1.36
N ASP A 123 -22.39 -15.33 -1.62
CA ASP A 123 -21.74 -14.40 -2.58
C ASP A 123 -21.34 -15.06 -3.89
N LYS A 124 -22.25 -15.85 -4.50
CA LYS A 124 -22.09 -16.21 -5.91
C LYS A 124 -22.51 -14.99 -6.74
N PRO A 125 -21.61 -14.36 -7.52
CA PRO A 125 -22.03 -13.33 -8.45
C PRO A 125 -22.96 -13.95 -9.47
N ASN A 126 -24.13 -13.33 -9.69
CA ASN A 126 -25.02 -13.65 -10.78
C ASN A 126 -24.23 -13.63 -12.08
N GLU A 127 -24.29 -14.75 -12.82
CA GLU A 127 -23.81 -14.86 -14.19
C GLU A 127 -24.75 -14.11 -15.14
N GLU A 128 -24.76 -12.79 -15.04
CA GLU A 128 -25.29 -11.95 -16.13
C GLU A 128 -24.13 -11.15 -16.69
N GLY A 129 -23.67 -11.62 -17.86
CA GLY A 129 -22.54 -11.05 -18.56
C GLY A 129 -22.87 -9.63 -19.05
N GLU A 130 -22.23 -8.64 -18.50
CA GLU A 130 -22.01 -7.40 -19.19
C GLU A 130 -20.69 -7.47 -19.94
N ASN A 131 -20.79 -7.66 -21.24
CA ASN A 131 -19.70 -7.50 -22.20
C ASN A 131 -19.17 -6.07 -22.08
N CYS A 132 -17.95 -5.93 -21.66
CA CYS A 132 -17.23 -4.68 -21.70
C CYS A 132 -16.64 -4.50 -23.10
N ASP A 133 -17.31 -3.74 -23.98
CA ASP A 133 -16.90 -3.46 -25.38
C ASP A 133 -15.68 -2.54 -25.51
N SER A 134 -14.95 -2.25 -24.42
CA SER A 134 -13.82 -1.31 -24.48
C SER A 134 -12.43 -1.94 -24.58
N CYS A 135 -12.33 -3.25 -24.79
CA CYS A 135 -11.05 -3.97 -24.90
C CYS A 135 -10.77 -4.56 -26.28
N THR A 136 -11.19 -3.88 -27.35
CA THR A 136 -10.75 -4.21 -28.72
C THR A 136 -9.96 -3.04 -29.30
N ILE A 137 -8.66 -3.13 -29.18
CA ILE A 137 -7.69 -2.55 -30.13
C ILE A 137 -6.73 -3.67 -30.51
#